data_fe8f301496f4332e8bdc9ce656b6bb5e
#
_entry.id   fe8f301496f4332e8bdc9ce656b6bb5e
#
_cell.length_a   1.000
_cell.length_b   1.000
_cell.length_c   1.000
_cell.angle_alpha   90.00
_cell.angle_beta   90.00
_cell.angle_gamma   90.00
#
_symmetry.space_group_name_H-M   'P 1'
#
loop_
_entity.id
_entity.type
_entity.pdbx_description
1 polymer ?
#
loop_
_entity_poly.entity_id
_entity_poly.type
_entity_poly.pdbx_seq_one_letter_code
_entity_poly.pdbx_strand_id
1 'polypeptide(L)'
;MRRMKKVRQYLLGIFAALLLCGIFSVNTVKADTQYVYDNASLLSDEEEQDLERSCAEFESNTDTHMVILTEYSSGSEDCQAIADDFYDKKYPKEPNGVCFLIDMGQRQIVISTSGIMQYYMSDAEIDDILQAAQSYAKEGDYAGTFAKMITMTQECFERGVSEADYLITEDGSIIHYRKINSTEVMIAVLLAAVTGFGVYFGIRKSYRRKKNRGAKGYADLKRVKIRDRRDALIDRHVSMHKIPRDDGNHGGGGSGGGGGGGGGSHVHTSASGNSHGGGSIGF
;
A
#
# COMPACT_ATOMS: atom_id res chain seq x y z
N MET A 1 56.70 29.50 34.22
CA MET A 1 55.63 30.39 33.83
C MET A 1 55.49 30.73 32.33
N ARG A 2 56.57 30.89 31.56
CA ARG A 2 56.47 31.21 30.10
C ARG A 2 55.86 30.09 29.21
N ARG A 3 56.06 28.81 29.56
CA ARG A 3 55.52 27.68 28.78
C ARG A 3 53.98 27.56 28.89
N MET A 4 53.44 27.81 30.08
CA MET A 4 51.97 27.75 30.30
C MET A 4 51.19 28.86 29.57
N LYS A 5 51.81 30.03 29.43
CA LYS A 5 51.21 31.15 28.65
C LYS A 5 51.10 30.82 27.16
N LYS A 6 52.13 30.15 26.59
CA LYS A 6 52.12 29.76 25.20
C LYS A 6 51.05 28.66 24.93
N VAL A 7 50.94 27.63 25.80
CA VAL A 7 49.92 26.58 25.66
C VAL A 7 48.49 27.15 25.75
N ARG A 8 48.25 28.13 26.62
CA ARG A 8 46.95 28.79 26.74
C ARG A 8 46.63 29.67 25.50
N GLN A 9 47.63 30.26 24.85
CA GLN A 9 47.43 30.99 23.58
C GLN A 9 47.13 30.06 22.43
N TYR A 10 47.78 28.90 22.34
CA TYR A 10 47.47 27.89 21.30
C TYR A 10 46.08 27.28 21.49
N LEU A 11 45.65 26.97 22.73
CA LEU A 11 44.32 26.52 23.04
C LEU A 11 43.23 27.54 22.69
N LEU A 12 43.47 28.81 22.98
CA LEU A 12 42.56 29.92 22.59
C LEU A 12 42.49 30.07 21.06
N GLY A 13 43.62 29.93 20.36
CA GLY A 13 43.64 29.98 18.90
C GLY A 13 42.90 28.80 18.24
N ILE A 14 43.03 27.59 18.77
CA ILE A 14 42.31 26.42 18.29
C ILE A 14 40.80 26.55 18.58
N PHE A 15 40.41 27.07 19.73
CA PHE A 15 39.02 27.31 20.10
C PHE A 15 38.39 28.41 19.21
N ALA A 16 39.12 29.47 18.89
CA ALA A 16 38.69 30.50 17.97
C ALA A 16 38.57 30.00 16.52
N ALA A 17 39.47 29.12 16.08
CA ALA A 17 39.41 28.48 14.76
C ALA A 17 38.23 27.52 14.66
N LEU A 18 37.92 26.73 15.72
CA LEU A 18 36.75 25.89 15.78
C LEU A 18 35.45 26.66 15.80
N LEU A 19 35.40 27.82 16.48
CA LEU A 19 34.25 28.72 16.45
C LEU A 19 34.04 29.38 15.08
N LEU A 20 35.12 29.70 14.37
CA LEU A 20 35.01 30.20 12.98
C LEU A 20 34.58 29.13 11.98
N CYS A 21 34.96 27.86 12.15
CA CYS A 21 34.47 26.76 11.34
C CYS A 21 32.98 26.43 11.57
N GLY A 22 32.45 26.74 12.77
CA GLY A 22 31.03 26.51 13.08
C GLY A 22 30.06 27.54 12.46
N ILE A 23 30.56 28.63 11.87
CA ILE A 23 29.74 29.69 11.25
C ILE A 23 29.58 29.48 9.73
N PHE A 24 30.30 28.56 9.12
CA PHE A 24 29.94 28.10 7.78
C PHE A 24 28.71 27.17 7.90
N SER A 25 27.57 27.82 8.11
CA SER A 25 26.31 27.22 7.65
C SER A 25 26.52 26.98 6.17
N VAL A 26 26.72 25.75 5.78
CA VAL A 26 26.63 25.33 4.41
C VAL A 26 25.17 25.58 4.04
N ASN A 27 24.89 26.77 3.50
CA ASN A 27 23.72 26.92 2.66
C ASN A 27 23.99 25.95 1.50
N THR A 28 23.50 24.73 1.62
CA THR A 28 23.25 23.89 0.46
C THR A 28 22.35 24.73 -0.41
N VAL A 29 22.92 25.27 -1.48
CA VAL A 29 22.15 25.76 -2.60
C VAL A 29 21.37 24.53 -3.05
N LYS A 30 20.13 24.37 -2.54
CA LYS A 30 19.14 23.52 -3.20
C LYS A 30 19.12 24.02 -4.63
N ALA A 31 19.32 23.14 -5.59
CA ALA A 31 18.99 23.44 -6.96
C ALA A 31 17.60 24.09 -6.91
N ASP A 32 17.45 25.22 -7.58
CA ASP A 32 16.21 25.99 -7.63
C ASP A 32 15.14 25.06 -8.22
N THR A 33 14.46 24.31 -7.34
CA THR A 33 13.45 23.33 -7.74
C THR A 33 12.17 24.13 -7.88
N GLN A 34 11.77 24.40 -9.10
CA GLN A 34 10.50 25.07 -9.38
C GLN A 34 9.37 24.10 -9.10
N TYR A 35 8.40 24.53 -8.31
CA TYR A 35 7.20 23.76 -7.94
C TYR A 35 5.95 24.29 -8.62
N VAL A 36 5.91 25.58 -8.96
CA VAL A 36 4.75 26.25 -9.57
C VAL A 36 5.00 26.52 -11.04
N TYR A 37 4.10 26.06 -11.88
CA TYR A 37 4.11 26.22 -13.34
C TYR A 37 2.80 26.90 -13.77
N ASP A 38 2.80 28.24 -13.75
CA ASP A 38 1.62 29.02 -14.11
C ASP A 38 1.57 29.33 -15.61
N ASN A 39 1.29 28.30 -16.44
CA ASN A 39 1.21 28.45 -17.89
C ASN A 39 -0.04 29.23 -18.34
N ALA A 40 -1.07 29.26 -17.51
CA ALA A 40 -2.30 30.00 -17.80
C ALA A 40 -2.31 31.44 -17.27
N SER A 41 -1.23 31.87 -16.61
CA SER A 41 -1.09 33.21 -16.02
C SER A 41 -2.23 33.59 -15.09
N LEU A 42 -2.56 32.68 -14.17
CA LEU A 42 -3.64 32.82 -13.19
C LEU A 42 -3.19 33.43 -11.88
N LEU A 43 -1.88 33.40 -11.62
CA LEU A 43 -1.27 33.79 -10.36
C LEU A 43 -0.46 35.07 -10.52
N SER A 44 -0.42 35.88 -9.48
CA SER A 44 0.54 36.99 -9.40
C SER A 44 1.91 36.50 -8.93
N ASP A 45 2.96 37.28 -9.17
CA ASP A 45 4.33 36.94 -8.74
C ASP A 45 4.44 36.69 -7.22
N GLU A 46 3.63 37.36 -6.39
CA GLU A 46 3.58 37.18 -4.94
C GLU A 46 2.90 35.86 -4.57
N GLU A 47 1.80 35.52 -5.23
CA GLU A 47 1.06 34.27 -5.02
C GLU A 47 1.88 33.05 -5.46
N GLU A 48 2.59 33.15 -6.60
CA GLU A 48 3.52 32.10 -7.02
C GLU A 48 4.59 31.85 -5.97
N GLN A 49 5.23 32.91 -5.44
CA GLN A 49 6.26 32.78 -4.42
C GLN A 49 5.75 32.17 -3.12
N ASP A 50 4.53 32.50 -2.72
CA ASP A 50 3.92 31.93 -1.52
C ASP A 50 3.57 30.44 -1.71
N LEU A 51 3.07 30.06 -2.88
CA LEU A 51 2.80 28.67 -3.24
C LEU A 51 4.10 27.86 -3.40
N GLU A 52 5.14 28.43 -4.04
CA GLU A 52 6.48 27.81 -4.11
C GLU A 52 7.02 27.49 -2.73
N ARG A 53 6.88 28.44 -1.78
CA ARG A 53 7.32 28.23 -0.40
C ARG A 53 6.52 27.12 0.29
N SER A 54 5.20 27.07 0.08
CA SER A 54 4.33 26.06 0.67
C SER A 54 4.64 24.66 0.12
N CYS A 55 4.90 24.54 -1.18
CA CYS A 55 5.32 23.28 -1.80
C CYS A 55 6.70 22.82 -1.28
N ALA A 56 7.67 23.75 -1.18
CA ALA A 56 8.99 23.44 -0.65
C ALA A 56 8.94 23.01 0.82
N GLU A 57 8.07 23.61 1.62
CA GLU A 57 7.85 23.24 3.02
C GLU A 57 7.22 21.85 3.12
N PHE A 58 6.21 21.56 2.30
CA PHE A 58 5.61 20.22 2.23
C PHE A 58 6.66 19.16 1.88
N GLU A 59 7.45 19.35 0.82
CA GLU A 59 8.50 18.42 0.42
C GLU A 59 9.54 18.21 1.53
N SER A 60 9.96 19.32 2.18
CA SER A 60 10.93 19.24 3.29
C SER A 60 10.42 18.43 4.49
N ASN A 61 9.12 18.47 4.75
CA ASN A 61 8.49 17.80 5.90
C ASN A 61 8.12 16.35 5.61
N THR A 62 7.88 16.00 4.34
CA THR A 62 7.26 14.71 3.96
C THR A 62 8.15 13.83 3.10
N ASP A 63 9.27 14.37 2.57
CA ASP A 63 10.11 13.71 1.56
C ASP A 63 9.30 13.26 0.33
N THR A 64 8.27 14.05 -0.02
CA THR A 64 7.30 13.74 -1.08
C THR A 64 7.12 14.99 -1.94
N HIS A 65 7.17 14.82 -3.27
CA HIS A 65 7.10 15.93 -4.19
C HIS A 65 5.67 16.50 -4.29
N MET A 66 5.60 17.83 -4.42
CA MET A 66 4.37 18.54 -4.72
C MET A 66 4.60 19.52 -5.86
N VAL A 67 3.72 19.50 -6.86
CA VAL A 67 3.84 20.42 -7.99
C VAL A 67 2.48 21.00 -8.35
N ILE A 68 2.49 22.26 -8.73
CA ILE A 68 1.32 23.02 -9.16
C ILE A 68 1.47 23.35 -10.65
N LEU A 69 0.41 23.09 -11.39
CA LEU A 69 0.31 23.37 -12.81
C LEU A 69 -0.97 24.13 -13.11
N THR A 70 -0.85 25.20 -13.89
CA THR A 70 -2.02 25.79 -14.54
C THR A 70 -1.88 25.65 -16.04
N GLU A 71 -2.98 25.32 -16.72
CA GLU A 71 -2.97 25.12 -18.16
C GLU A 71 -4.23 25.73 -18.82
N TYR A 72 -4.11 25.92 -20.12
CA TYR A 72 -5.22 26.30 -20.98
C TYR A 72 -5.35 25.27 -22.11
N SER A 73 -5.88 24.08 -21.78
CA SER A 73 -5.95 23.00 -22.76
C SER A 73 -6.99 23.26 -23.85
N SER A 74 -6.83 22.60 -24.98
CA SER A 74 -7.78 22.71 -26.10
C SER A 74 -9.10 21.97 -25.89
N GLY A 75 -9.28 21.29 -24.76
CA GLY A 75 -10.49 20.54 -24.42
C GLY A 75 -10.60 19.15 -25.08
N SER A 76 -9.56 18.70 -25.79
CA SER A 76 -9.50 17.39 -26.45
C SER A 76 -8.74 16.34 -25.62
N GLU A 77 -8.00 16.78 -24.62
CA GLU A 77 -7.18 15.92 -23.76
C GLU A 77 -7.86 15.75 -22.39
N ASP A 78 -7.64 14.61 -21.78
CA ASP A 78 -8.10 14.35 -20.40
C ASP A 78 -7.22 15.15 -19.42
N CYS A 79 -7.84 16.01 -18.62
CA CYS A 79 -7.13 16.81 -17.63
C CYS A 79 -6.35 15.96 -16.63
N GLN A 80 -6.87 14.77 -16.29
CA GLN A 80 -6.16 13.85 -15.41
C GLN A 80 -4.85 13.38 -16.07
N ALA A 81 -4.92 13.00 -17.35
CA ALA A 81 -3.75 12.58 -18.10
C ALA A 81 -2.70 13.72 -18.24
N ILE A 82 -3.15 14.96 -18.37
CA ILE A 82 -2.24 16.13 -18.41
C ILE A 82 -1.46 16.24 -17.09
N ALA A 83 -2.13 16.10 -15.95
CA ALA A 83 -1.50 16.19 -14.63
C ALA A 83 -0.53 15.03 -14.39
N ASP A 84 -0.92 13.81 -14.76
CA ASP A 84 -0.12 12.60 -14.63
C ASP A 84 1.15 12.66 -15.47
N ASP A 85 1.01 12.96 -16.75
CA ASP A 85 2.14 13.05 -17.69
C ASP A 85 3.10 14.18 -17.32
N PHE A 86 2.57 15.30 -16.81
CA PHE A 86 3.40 16.39 -16.32
C PHE A 86 4.24 15.95 -15.12
N TYR A 87 3.61 15.29 -14.14
CA TYR A 87 4.29 14.76 -12.95
C TYR A 87 5.39 13.78 -13.35
N ASP A 88 5.07 12.79 -14.16
CA ASP A 88 6.00 11.76 -14.61
C ASP A 88 7.19 12.32 -15.39
N LYS A 89 6.97 13.35 -16.20
CA LYS A 89 8.02 14.01 -16.95
C LYS A 89 8.93 14.81 -16.02
N LYS A 90 8.37 15.41 -14.98
CA LYS A 90 9.13 16.22 -14.00
C LYS A 90 9.93 15.32 -13.04
N TYR A 91 9.35 14.22 -12.57
CA TYR A 91 9.91 13.32 -11.58
C TYR A 91 10.00 11.87 -12.07
N PRO A 92 10.78 11.57 -13.12
CA PRO A 92 10.78 10.26 -13.76
C PRO A 92 11.36 9.13 -12.91
N LYS A 93 12.01 9.44 -11.78
CA LYS A 93 12.65 8.48 -10.87
C LYS A 93 12.14 8.55 -9.44
N GLU A 94 11.28 9.50 -9.16
CA GLU A 94 10.81 9.83 -7.82
C GLU A 94 9.29 9.79 -7.82
N PRO A 95 8.71 8.57 -7.69
CA PRO A 95 7.29 8.38 -7.94
C PRO A 95 6.38 8.98 -6.87
N ASN A 96 6.92 9.36 -5.69
CA ASN A 96 6.11 9.78 -4.56
C ASN A 96 5.75 11.25 -4.64
N GLY A 97 4.50 11.56 -4.89
CA GLY A 97 4.08 12.96 -4.90
C GLY A 97 2.66 13.22 -5.35
N VAL A 98 2.37 14.51 -5.50
CA VAL A 98 1.07 15.02 -5.92
C VAL A 98 1.24 16.14 -6.93
N CYS A 99 0.42 16.14 -7.97
CA CYS A 99 0.27 17.23 -8.92
C CYS A 99 -1.12 17.84 -8.80
N PHE A 100 -1.18 19.15 -8.60
CA PHE A 100 -2.41 19.94 -8.66
C PHE A 100 -2.48 20.69 -9.98
N LEU A 101 -3.57 20.50 -10.71
CA LEU A 101 -3.79 21.19 -11.98
C LEU A 101 -5.08 22.01 -11.93
N ILE A 102 -5.01 23.24 -12.42
CA ILE A 102 -6.18 24.01 -12.85
C ILE A 102 -6.12 24.17 -14.35
N ASP A 103 -7.06 23.58 -15.05
CA ASP A 103 -7.23 23.74 -16.50
C ASP A 103 -8.35 24.73 -16.79
N MET A 104 -7.99 25.89 -17.33
CA MET A 104 -8.93 26.94 -17.72
C MET A 104 -9.65 26.64 -19.02
N GLY A 105 -9.09 25.80 -19.88
CA GLY A 105 -9.71 25.40 -21.13
C GLY A 105 -10.95 24.55 -20.91
N GLN A 106 -10.90 23.66 -19.95
CA GLN A 106 -12.00 22.78 -19.57
C GLN A 106 -12.70 23.19 -18.26
N ARG A 107 -12.16 24.20 -17.58
CA ARG A 107 -12.62 24.67 -16.26
C ARG A 107 -12.67 23.52 -15.25
N GLN A 108 -11.55 22.85 -15.09
CA GLN A 108 -11.41 21.73 -14.16
C GLN A 108 -10.26 21.94 -13.18
N ILE A 109 -10.49 21.50 -11.96
CA ILE A 109 -9.47 21.30 -10.94
C ILE A 109 -9.18 19.81 -10.90
N VAL A 110 -7.90 19.45 -10.87
CA VAL A 110 -7.45 18.06 -10.88
C VAL A 110 -6.44 17.83 -9.77
N ILE A 111 -6.52 16.68 -9.14
CA ILE A 111 -5.51 16.14 -8.26
C ILE A 111 -5.00 14.84 -8.87
N SER A 112 -3.72 14.75 -9.12
CA SER A 112 -3.02 13.51 -9.47
C SER A 112 -2.13 13.11 -8.32
N THR A 113 -2.25 11.87 -7.85
CA THR A 113 -1.41 11.29 -6.79
C THR A 113 -0.55 10.19 -7.37
N SER A 114 0.71 10.12 -6.97
CA SER A 114 1.67 9.12 -7.42
C SER A 114 2.40 8.49 -6.24
N GLY A 115 2.76 7.21 -6.41
CA GLY A 115 3.50 6.45 -5.40
C GLY A 115 2.74 6.33 -4.06
N ILE A 116 3.42 6.69 -2.97
CA ILE A 116 2.84 6.56 -1.62
C ILE A 116 1.64 7.46 -1.38
N MET A 117 1.52 8.59 -2.10
CA MET A 117 0.40 9.52 -1.91
C MET A 117 -0.96 8.91 -2.24
N GLN A 118 -1.02 7.89 -3.10
CA GLN A 118 -2.23 7.11 -3.38
C GLN A 118 -2.80 6.42 -2.14
N TYR A 119 -1.99 6.22 -1.10
CA TYR A 119 -2.38 5.56 0.15
C TYR A 119 -2.70 6.55 1.27
N TYR A 120 -2.10 7.76 1.19
CA TYR A 120 -2.40 8.86 2.11
C TYR A 120 -3.68 9.60 1.74
N MET A 121 -4.06 9.57 0.46
CA MET A 121 -5.22 10.27 -0.08
C MET A 121 -6.16 9.26 -0.74
N SER A 122 -7.19 8.84 -0.02
CA SER A 122 -8.27 8.02 -0.57
C SER A 122 -9.15 8.83 -1.54
N ASP A 123 -9.93 8.16 -2.37
CA ASP A 123 -10.89 8.82 -3.28
C ASP A 123 -11.82 9.78 -2.55
N ALA A 124 -12.31 9.39 -1.37
CA ALA A 124 -13.18 10.23 -0.57
C ALA A 124 -12.46 11.51 -0.09
N GLU A 125 -11.20 11.41 0.31
CA GLU A 125 -10.41 12.56 0.71
C GLU A 125 -10.08 13.47 -0.47
N ILE A 126 -9.79 12.90 -1.65
CA ILE A 126 -9.59 13.64 -2.89
C ILE A 126 -10.86 14.40 -3.26
N ASP A 127 -12.02 13.74 -3.20
CA ASP A 127 -13.32 14.37 -3.45
C ASP A 127 -13.61 15.51 -2.46
N ASP A 128 -13.32 15.33 -1.18
CA ASP A 128 -13.49 16.37 -0.16
C ASP A 128 -12.57 17.57 -0.42
N ILE A 129 -11.31 17.34 -0.80
CA ILE A 129 -10.35 18.41 -1.15
C ILE A 129 -10.85 19.18 -2.38
N LEU A 130 -11.25 18.46 -3.43
CA LEU A 130 -11.76 19.07 -4.66
C LEU A 130 -13.01 19.91 -4.42
N GLN A 131 -13.96 19.42 -3.62
CA GLN A 131 -15.18 20.16 -3.26
C GLN A 131 -14.85 21.41 -2.45
N ALA A 132 -13.92 21.32 -1.50
CA ALA A 132 -13.49 22.47 -0.71
C ALA A 132 -12.78 23.53 -1.56
N ALA A 133 -11.93 23.11 -2.48
CA ALA A 133 -11.18 23.99 -3.40
C ALA A 133 -12.08 24.64 -4.46
N GLN A 134 -13.12 23.93 -4.90
CA GLN A 134 -14.02 24.38 -5.97
C GLN A 134 -14.65 25.76 -5.68
N SER A 135 -14.97 26.06 -4.43
CA SER A 135 -15.56 27.34 -4.05
C SER A 135 -14.64 28.53 -4.36
N TYR A 136 -13.37 28.40 -4.06
CA TYR A 136 -12.35 29.41 -4.36
C TYR A 136 -12.18 29.62 -5.88
N ALA A 137 -12.10 28.51 -6.62
CA ALA A 137 -11.98 28.58 -8.08
C ALA A 137 -13.20 29.24 -8.76
N LYS A 138 -14.43 29.00 -8.25
CA LYS A 138 -15.64 29.68 -8.73
C LYS A 138 -15.61 31.19 -8.50
N GLU A 139 -14.97 31.64 -7.45
CA GLU A 139 -14.78 33.05 -7.12
C GLU A 139 -13.60 33.67 -7.88
N GLY A 140 -12.80 32.86 -8.59
CA GLY A 140 -11.61 33.30 -9.31
C GLY A 140 -10.38 33.42 -8.43
N ASP A 141 -10.43 32.92 -7.18
CA ASP A 141 -9.30 32.88 -6.26
C ASP A 141 -8.52 31.57 -6.50
N TYR A 142 -7.64 31.58 -7.51
CA TYR A 142 -6.85 30.41 -7.89
C TYR A 142 -5.72 30.12 -6.90
N ALA A 143 -5.11 31.18 -6.34
CA ALA A 143 -4.11 31.01 -5.28
C ALA A 143 -4.72 30.38 -4.02
N GLY A 144 -5.91 30.86 -3.59
CA GLY A 144 -6.68 30.26 -2.50
C GLY A 144 -7.08 28.82 -2.78
N THR A 145 -7.41 28.51 -4.04
CA THR A 145 -7.70 27.13 -4.48
C THR A 145 -6.54 26.20 -4.18
N PHE A 146 -5.33 26.55 -4.65
CA PHE A 146 -4.12 25.74 -4.43
C PHE A 146 -3.73 25.70 -2.95
N ALA A 147 -3.78 26.83 -2.24
CA ALA A 147 -3.48 26.89 -0.81
C ALA A 147 -4.39 25.95 0.00
N LYS A 148 -5.68 25.88 -0.36
CA LYS A 148 -6.65 24.96 0.25
C LYS A 148 -6.29 23.51 -0.03
N MET A 149 -5.95 23.18 -1.27
CA MET A 149 -5.53 21.82 -1.66
C MET A 149 -4.25 21.40 -0.93
N ILE A 150 -3.23 22.26 -0.85
CA ILE A 150 -1.98 22.01 -0.12
C ILE A 150 -2.28 21.71 1.36
N THR A 151 -3.05 22.60 2.01
CA THR A 151 -3.36 22.46 3.44
C THR A 151 -4.05 21.13 3.74
N MET A 152 -5.08 20.78 2.97
CA MET A 152 -5.82 19.53 3.19
C MET A 152 -4.99 18.29 2.85
N THR A 153 -4.12 18.37 1.83
CA THR A 153 -3.17 17.29 1.51
C THR A 153 -2.16 17.08 2.64
N GLN A 154 -1.67 18.16 3.26
CA GLN A 154 -0.82 18.07 4.43
C GLN A 154 -1.55 17.42 5.61
N GLU A 155 -2.81 17.78 5.86
CA GLU A 155 -3.64 17.15 6.88
C GLU A 155 -3.84 15.63 6.63
N CYS A 156 -4.02 15.22 5.36
CA CYS A 156 -4.07 13.81 4.98
C CYS A 156 -2.75 13.10 5.28
N PHE A 157 -1.62 13.72 4.95
CA PHE A 157 -0.30 13.15 5.20
C PHE A 157 -0.03 13.02 6.72
N GLU A 158 -0.31 14.04 7.52
CA GLU A 158 -0.15 14.04 8.98
C GLU A 158 -1.04 13.01 9.67
N ARG A 159 -2.24 12.77 9.16
CA ARG A 159 -3.17 11.75 9.65
C ARG A 159 -2.61 10.35 9.43
N GLY A 160 -1.75 10.19 8.45
CA GLY A 160 -1.21 8.91 8.04
C GLY A 160 -2.14 8.13 7.12
N VAL A 161 -1.69 6.93 6.73
CA VAL A 161 -2.46 6.07 5.84
C VAL A 161 -3.78 5.68 6.51
N SER A 162 -4.89 6.06 5.90
CA SER A 162 -6.25 5.97 6.45
C SER A 162 -6.70 4.53 6.68
N GLU A 163 -6.17 3.57 5.93
CA GLU A 163 -6.54 2.18 6.07
C GLU A 163 -5.41 1.36 6.69
N ALA A 164 -5.77 0.64 7.77
CA ALA A 164 -4.86 -0.14 8.60
C ALA A 164 -4.18 -1.32 7.87
N ASP A 165 -4.19 -1.37 6.56
CA ASP A 165 -3.76 -2.48 5.74
C ASP A 165 -2.38 -2.28 5.08
N TYR A 166 -1.78 -1.08 5.23
CA TYR A 166 -0.50 -0.77 4.63
C TYR A 166 0.54 -0.38 5.69
N LEU A 167 1.76 -0.87 5.53
CA LEU A 167 2.94 -0.40 6.26
C LEU A 167 3.89 0.24 5.25
N ILE A 168 4.23 1.48 5.50
CA ILE A 168 5.31 2.17 4.79
C ILE A 168 6.59 1.87 5.55
N THR A 169 7.54 1.21 4.90
CA THR A 169 8.86 0.90 5.45
C THR A 169 9.76 2.14 5.36
N GLU A 170 10.83 2.19 6.16
CA GLU A 170 11.78 3.32 6.18
C GLU A 170 12.44 3.59 4.81
N ASP A 171 12.42 2.63 3.90
CA ASP A 171 12.89 2.75 2.51
C ASP A 171 11.81 3.24 1.53
N GLY A 172 10.62 3.61 2.02
CA GLY A 172 9.49 4.08 1.21
C GLY A 172 8.73 2.97 0.50
N SER A 173 9.06 1.69 0.73
CA SER A 173 8.32 0.59 0.14
C SER A 173 7.02 0.32 0.91
N ILE A 174 5.94 0.06 0.16
CA ILE A 174 4.61 -0.21 0.74
C ILE A 174 4.41 -1.71 0.83
N ILE A 175 4.27 -2.20 2.06
CA ILE A 175 3.97 -3.60 2.33
C ILE A 175 2.48 -3.70 2.66
N HIS A 176 1.77 -4.49 1.87
CA HIS A 176 0.38 -4.85 2.18
C HIS A 176 0.35 -5.68 3.46
N TYR A 177 -0.17 -5.12 4.52
CA TYR A 177 -0.28 -5.77 5.82
C TYR A 177 -1.75 -5.97 6.18
N ARG A 178 -2.25 -7.20 5.96
CA ARG A 178 -3.60 -7.56 6.39
C ARG A 178 -3.58 -7.87 7.89
N LYS A 179 -4.17 -7.02 8.69
CA LYS A 179 -4.44 -7.33 10.11
C LYS A 179 -5.48 -8.44 10.19
N ILE A 180 -5.13 -9.53 10.86
CA ILE A 180 -6.07 -10.60 11.15
C ILE A 180 -7.11 -10.06 12.13
N ASN A 181 -8.36 -9.98 11.72
CA ASN A 181 -9.45 -9.49 12.55
C ASN A 181 -9.79 -10.53 13.63
N SER A 182 -10.21 -10.10 14.83
CA SER A 182 -10.63 -10.98 15.91
C SER A 182 -11.74 -11.95 15.52
N THR A 183 -12.61 -11.57 14.59
CA THR A 183 -13.64 -12.43 14.01
C THR A 183 -13.04 -13.54 13.15
N GLU A 184 -12.00 -13.28 12.37
CA GLU A 184 -11.29 -14.27 11.56
C GLU A 184 -10.57 -15.29 12.46
N VAL A 185 -9.96 -14.83 13.54
CA VAL A 185 -9.35 -15.71 14.55
C VAL A 185 -10.39 -16.62 15.19
N MET A 186 -11.55 -16.07 15.58
CA MET A 186 -12.65 -16.87 16.14
C MET A 186 -13.16 -17.94 15.16
N ILE A 187 -13.34 -17.58 13.89
CA ILE A 187 -13.77 -18.51 12.84
C ILE A 187 -12.71 -19.61 12.64
N ALA A 188 -11.43 -19.24 12.56
CA ALA A 188 -10.33 -20.20 12.43
C ALA A 188 -10.27 -21.18 13.61
N VAL A 189 -10.43 -20.69 14.85
CA VAL A 189 -10.46 -21.53 16.05
C VAL A 189 -11.67 -22.44 16.07
N LEU A 190 -12.85 -21.96 15.68
CA LEU A 190 -14.06 -22.77 15.55
C LEU A 190 -13.90 -23.90 14.52
N LEU A 191 -13.37 -23.59 13.34
CA LEU A 191 -13.10 -24.59 12.30
C LEU A 191 -12.06 -25.62 12.76
N ALA A 192 -10.99 -25.18 13.43
CA ALA A 192 -10.00 -26.09 14.00
C ALA A 192 -10.60 -26.99 15.09
N ALA A 193 -11.48 -26.46 15.93
CA ALA A 193 -12.19 -27.24 16.95
C ALA A 193 -13.11 -28.28 16.31
N VAL A 194 -13.95 -27.90 15.34
CA VAL A 194 -14.87 -28.81 14.64
C VAL A 194 -14.11 -29.93 13.95
N THR A 195 -13.03 -29.61 13.23
CA THR A 195 -12.20 -30.63 12.57
C THR A 195 -11.50 -31.54 13.59
N GLY A 196 -10.92 -30.97 14.64
CA GLY A 196 -10.27 -31.73 15.72
C GLY A 196 -11.23 -32.69 16.45
N PHE A 197 -12.41 -32.18 16.84
CA PHE A 197 -13.42 -33.01 17.46
C PHE A 197 -13.96 -34.05 16.49
N GLY A 198 -14.16 -33.73 15.21
CA GLY A 198 -14.58 -34.67 14.18
C GLY A 198 -13.62 -35.85 14.05
N VAL A 199 -12.33 -35.56 13.95
CA VAL A 199 -11.29 -36.62 13.90
C VAL A 199 -11.24 -37.40 15.20
N TYR A 200 -11.26 -36.74 16.36
CA TYR A 200 -11.25 -37.39 17.66
C TYR A 200 -12.44 -38.38 17.82
N PHE A 201 -13.65 -37.93 17.52
CA PHE A 201 -14.84 -38.81 17.62
C PHE A 201 -14.82 -39.89 16.56
N GLY A 202 -14.33 -39.64 15.35
CA GLY A 202 -14.14 -40.64 14.31
C GLY A 202 -13.19 -41.75 14.74
N ILE A 203 -12.05 -41.41 15.29
CA ILE A 203 -11.06 -42.36 15.82
C ILE A 203 -11.67 -43.10 17.01
N ARG A 204 -12.27 -42.42 17.98
CA ARG A 204 -12.88 -43.02 19.14
C ARG A 204 -14.01 -43.99 18.75
N LYS A 205 -14.83 -43.66 17.74
CA LYS A 205 -15.88 -44.52 17.22
C LYS A 205 -15.29 -45.74 16.52
N SER A 206 -14.20 -45.58 15.76
CA SER A 206 -13.51 -46.69 15.07
C SER A 206 -12.84 -47.64 16.07
N TYR A 207 -12.20 -47.10 17.11
CA TYR A 207 -11.54 -47.90 18.15
C TYR A 207 -12.48 -48.35 19.28
N ARG A 208 -13.73 -47.88 19.30
CA ARG A 208 -14.72 -48.44 20.22
C ARG A 208 -14.94 -49.87 19.82
N ARG A 209 -14.21 -50.82 20.48
CA ARG A 209 -14.42 -52.24 20.33
C ARG A 209 -15.91 -52.45 20.35
N LYS A 210 -16.51 -52.93 19.25
CA LYS A 210 -17.85 -53.48 19.26
C LYS A 210 -17.80 -54.50 20.38
N LYS A 211 -18.44 -54.19 21.50
CA LYS A 211 -18.59 -55.12 22.60
C LYS A 211 -19.12 -56.37 21.94
N ASN A 212 -18.26 -57.39 21.84
CA ASN A 212 -18.61 -58.62 21.17
C ASN A 212 -20.00 -58.98 21.68
N ARG A 213 -20.99 -58.82 20.82
CA ARG A 213 -22.27 -59.49 21.03
C ARG A 213 -21.84 -60.91 21.10
N GLY A 214 -21.85 -61.41 22.30
CA GLY A 214 -21.24 -62.59 22.80
C GLY A 214 -20.86 -63.56 21.70
N ALA A 215 -19.62 -63.99 21.69
CA ALA A 215 -19.21 -65.09 20.89
C ALA A 215 -20.31 -66.20 21.15
N LYS A 216 -21.33 -66.08 20.31
CA LYS A 216 -22.35 -67.17 20.30
C LYS A 216 -21.55 -68.36 19.89
N GLY A 217 -21.36 -69.26 20.83
CA GLY A 217 -20.44 -70.32 20.81
C GLY A 217 -20.39 -71.05 19.48
N TYR A 218 -19.38 -70.64 18.69
CA TYR A 218 -19.13 -71.38 17.44
C TYR A 218 -18.38 -72.64 17.66
N ALA A 219 -17.82 -72.79 18.78
CA ALA A 219 -17.27 -74.03 19.19
C ALA A 219 -17.16 -74.06 20.71
N ASP A 220 -17.77 -74.93 21.35
CA ASP A 220 -17.36 -75.39 22.65
C ASP A 220 -16.00 -76.07 22.45
N LEU A 221 -14.92 -75.29 22.51
CA LEU A 221 -13.56 -75.76 22.28
C LEU A 221 -13.14 -76.85 23.19
N LYS A 222 -13.94 -77.14 24.27
CA LYS A 222 -13.78 -78.25 25.14
C LYS A 222 -14.37 -79.58 24.57
N ARG A 223 -15.17 -79.50 23.52
CA ARG A 223 -15.78 -80.71 22.89
C ARG A 223 -15.25 -81.03 21.51
N VAL A 224 -14.35 -80.15 20.93
CA VAL A 224 -13.75 -80.43 19.61
C VAL A 224 -12.55 -81.35 19.79
N LYS A 225 -12.70 -82.60 19.48
CA LYS A 225 -11.59 -83.58 19.32
C LYS A 225 -11.11 -83.48 17.87
N ILE A 226 -9.97 -82.82 17.62
CA ILE A 226 -9.30 -82.83 16.32
C ILE A 226 -8.71 -84.22 16.14
N ARG A 227 -9.24 -84.96 15.20
CA ARG A 227 -8.76 -86.33 14.90
C ARG A 227 -7.71 -86.39 13.82
N ASP A 228 -7.69 -85.37 12.94
CA ASP A 228 -6.70 -85.26 11.89
C ASP A 228 -6.44 -83.74 11.59
N ARG A 229 -5.23 -83.37 11.46
CA ARG A 229 -4.83 -82.00 11.12
C ARG A 229 -4.02 -82.02 9.83
N ARG A 230 -4.63 -81.61 8.73
CA ARG A 230 -3.96 -81.41 7.45
C ARG A 230 -4.08 -80.01 7.08
N ASP A 231 -2.91 -79.33 6.95
CA ASP A 231 -2.82 -77.95 6.41
C ASP A 231 -2.61 -78.08 4.89
N ALA A 232 -3.66 -77.86 4.11
CA ALA A 232 -3.58 -77.77 2.66
C ALA A 232 -3.84 -76.33 2.22
N LEU A 233 -2.95 -75.77 1.45
CA LEU A 233 -3.15 -74.48 0.83
C LEU A 233 -4.26 -74.62 -0.23
N ILE A 234 -5.44 -74.07 0.04
CA ILE A 234 -6.62 -74.25 -0.80
C ILE A 234 -6.66 -73.28 -1.95
N ASP A 235 -6.15 -72.00 -1.73
CA ASP A 235 -6.11 -71.00 -2.77
C ASP A 235 -5.06 -69.95 -2.46
N ARG A 236 -4.46 -69.42 -3.49
CA ARG A 236 -3.54 -68.26 -3.45
C ARG A 236 -4.09 -67.18 -4.35
N HIS A 237 -4.90 -66.30 -3.82
CA HIS A 237 -5.42 -65.18 -4.56
C HIS A 237 -4.46 -63.99 -4.45
N VAL A 238 -3.88 -63.55 -5.58
CA VAL A 238 -3.07 -62.36 -5.68
C VAL A 238 -3.88 -61.30 -6.39
N SER A 239 -4.38 -60.30 -5.67
CA SER A 239 -5.02 -59.15 -6.26
C SER A 239 -3.98 -58.05 -6.53
N MET A 240 -3.80 -57.70 -7.79
CA MET A 240 -2.98 -56.55 -8.15
C MET A 240 -3.91 -55.33 -8.34
N HIS A 241 -3.72 -54.32 -7.48
CA HIS A 241 -4.29 -52.99 -7.73
C HIS A 241 -3.29 -52.16 -8.48
N LYS A 242 -3.66 -51.73 -9.68
CA LYS A 242 -2.91 -50.73 -10.42
C LYS A 242 -3.13 -49.37 -9.77
N ILE A 243 -2.08 -48.79 -9.22
CA ILE A 243 -2.13 -47.43 -8.67
C ILE A 243 -2.24 -46.47 -9.87
N PRO A 244 -3.32 -45.65 -9.95
CA PRO A 244 -3.40 -44.63 -11.00
C PRO A 244 -2.26 -43.65 -10.78
N ARG A 245 -1.44 -43.41 -11.83
CA ARG A 245 -0.56 -42.24 -11.86
C ARG A 245 -1.44 -41.04 -12.17
N ASP A 246 -1.39 -40.10 -11.29
CA ASP A 246 -1.98 -38.78 -11.47
C ASP A 246 -1.11 -38.01 -12.46
N ASP A 247 -1.47 -38.06 -13.71
CA ASP A 247 -0.89 -37.21 -14.75
C ASP A 247 -1.53 -35.84 -14.62
N GLY A 248 -0.94 -35.00 -13.76
CA GLY A 248 -1.34 -33.61 -13.57
C GLY A 248 -1.24 -32.79 -14.85
N ASN A 249 -2.32 -32.74 -15.60
CA ASN A 249 -2.54 -31.72 -16.60
C ASN A 249 -3.68 -30.81 -16.11
N HIS A 250 -3.35 -29.69 -15.51
CA HIS A 250 -4.28 -28.58 -15.31
C HIS A 250 -3.83 -27.37 -16.10
N GLY A 251 -4.19 -27.39 -17.38
CA GLY A 251 -4.47 -26.18 -18.11
C GLY A 251 -5.92 -25.81 -17.83
N GLY A 252 -6.17 -24.57 -17.46
CA GLY A 252 -7.53 -24.08 -17.31
C GLY A 252 -7.52 -22.64 -16.91
N GLY A 253 -7.52 -21.75 -17.90
CA GLY A 253 -7.82 -20.36 -17.74
C GLY A 253 -9.22 -20.20 -17.15
N GLY A 254 -9.37 -19.21 -16.29
CA GLY A 254 -10.58 -18.77 -15.69
C GLY A 254 -10.49 -17.29 -15.41
N SER A 255 -10.77 -16.49 -16.43
CA SER A 255 -11.23 -15.11 -16.31
C SER A 255 -12.48 -15.10 -15.44
N GLY A 256 -12.48 -14.31 -14.40
CA GLY A 256 -13.62 -14.06 -13.56
C GLY A 256 -13.47 -12.72 -12.86
N GLY A 257 -13.94 -11.68 -13.53
CA GLY A 257 -14.16 -10.39 -12.90
C GLY A 257 -15.20 -10.51 -11.81
N GLY A 258 -14.97 -9.88 -10.68
CA GLY A 258 -15.90 -9.76 -9.58
C GLY A 258 -15.54 -8.52 -8.80
N GLY A 259 -16.22 -7.42 -9.10
CA GLY A 259 -16.13 -6.20 -8.34
C GLY A 259 -16.57 -6.44 -6.91
N GLY A 260 -15.82 -5.91 -5.98
CA GLY A 260 -16.16 -5.81 -4.58
C GLY A 260 -15.60 -4.48 -4.09
N GLY A 261 -16.51 -3.51 -3.87
CA GLY A 261 -16.17 -2.18 -3.45
C GLY A 261 -15.45 -2.21 -2.11
N GLY A 262 -14.31 -1.61 -2.09
CA GLY A 262 -13.62 -1.12 -0.92
C GLY A 262 -12.94 0.14 -1.39
N GLY A 263 -13.16 1.26 -0.68
CA GLY A 263 -12.69 2.58 -1.06
C GLY A 263 -11.18 2.61 -1.25
N GLY A 264 -10.76 2.35 -2.43
CA GLY A 264 -9.41 2.50 -2.88
C GLY A 264 -9.40 3.53 -3.98
N SER A 265 -8.37 4.39 -4.01
CA SER A 265 -8.15 5.36 -5.04
C SER A 265 -8.31 4.72 -6.42
N HIS A 266 -8.99 5.40 -7.33
CA HIS A 266 -9.13 4.99 -8.72
C HIS A 266 -7.77 5.01 -9.39
N VAL A 267 -7.02 3.95 -9.14
CA VAL A 267 -5.67 3.80 -9.66
C VAL A 267 -5.72 3.52 -11.15
N HIS A 268 -5.03 4.33 -11.93
CA HIS A 268 -4.87 4.16 -13.37
C HIS A 268 -3.39 4.24 -13.75
N THR A 269 -3.07 3.97 -15.00
CA THR A 269 -1.69 3.99 -15.48
C THR A 269 -1.54 5.13 -16.48
N SER A 270 -0.54 6.01 -16.26
CA SER A 270 -0.19 7.10 -17.17
C SER A 270 0.41 6.58 -18.49
N ALA A 271 0.57 7.47 -19.45
CA ALA A 271 1.21 7.13 -20.72
C ALA A 271 2.67 6.68 -20.57
N SER A 272 3.36 7.13 -19.54
CA SER A 272 4.73 6.71 -19.17
C SER A 272 4.79 5.35 -18.45
N GLY A 273 3.63 4.77 -18.09
CA GLY A 273 3.53 3.44 -17.47
C GLY A 273 3.57 3.47 -15.93
N ASN A 274 3.55 4.65 -15.32
CA ASN A 274 3.49 4.79 -13.87
C ASN A 274 2.04 4.70 -13.36
N SER A 275 1.89 4.30 -12.10
CA SER A 275 0.60 4.19 -11.43
C SER A 275 0.23 5.52 -10.78
N HIS A 276 -0.92 6.04 -11.12
CA HIS A 276 -1.49 7.25 -10.55
C HIS A 276 -2.88 6.98 -9.97
N GLY A 277 -3.25 7.76 -8.96
CA GLY A 277 -4.59 7.93 -8.47
C GLY A 277 -5.00 9.39 -8.65
N GLY A 278 -6.22 9.73 -8.35
CA GLY A 278 -6.64 11.12 -8.40
C GLY A 278 -8.10 11.30 -8.74
N GLY A 279 -8.48 12.55 -8.92
CA GLY A 279 -9.82 12.94 -9.29
C GLY A 279 -9.88 14.34 -9.86
N SER A 280 -11.01 14.69 -10.43
CA SER A 280 -11.23 16.02 -11.01
C SER A 280 -12.63 16.54 -10.74
N ILE A 281 -12.78 17.86 -10.69
CA ILE A 281 -14.08 18.54 -10.55
C ILE A 281 -14.14 19.79 -11.42
N GLY A 282 -15.28 20.02 -12.06
CA GLY A 282 -15.53 21.24 -12.83
C GLY A 282 -15.92 22.43 -11.93
N PHE A 283 -15.60 23.66 -12.36
CA PHE A 283 -15.93 24.91 -11.64
C PHE A 283 -16.42 26.03 -12.54
#